data_ea8c18795fc79d0aad6cff3958ab322b
#
_entry.id   ea8c18795fc79d0aad6cff3958ab322b
#
_cell.length_a   1.000
_cell.length_b   1.000
_cell.length_c   1.000
_cell.angle_alpha   90.00
_cell.angle_beta   90.00
_cell.angle_gamma   90.00
#
_symmetry.space_group_name_H-M   'P 1'
#
loop_
_entity.id
_entity.type
_entity.pdbx_description
1 polymer ?
#
loop_
_entity_poly.entity_id
_entity_poly.type
_entity_poly.pdbx_seq_one_letter_code
_entity_poly.pdbx_strand_id
1 'polypeptide(L)'
;MSEPGGAAEEVTSPNRLGPLRFVLVFGVVSGLADFVYEGARSIVGPYLATFGASAALVGVITGLGEAVALVFRLVSGRWSDRSGRHWAIAITGYAITVVSVPLLGAGGPLAVACLLVVAERFGKAVRTPARDTMLAEASVDLGRGRAFAVHEALDQSGAMVGPLVVAAVLATHHGYHDAFVVLAVPGVAALGVLAYLRRRVPTPAAYDPGVRPSQTRAVSVRGFSRRYWQYASFSAATLAGFSTFAVLAYHLQRHHVVSEPIIPVLYALAMGAAALAALVSGRVYDHFGLRGLVALPVLGAAVPFLSFSTAVPLVCVGALLWGAVMGVHESTMRAAVADLVPAERRGVGFGTFTAVYGLAWLAGSALIGVFYDISVDDAISFVVAVQAVAVLAFIPLWKAQPPRRLEGAGGG
;
A
#
# COMPACT_ATOMS: atom_id res chain seq x y z
N MET A 1 55.33 -30.81 -7.97
CA MET A 1 55.27 -29.33 -7.78
C MET A 1 53.83 -28.96 -7.85
N SER A 2 53.21 -28.79 -6.72
CA SER A 2 51.79 -28.48 -6.52
C SER A 2 51.69 -26.97 -6.31
N GLU A 3 50.97 -26.28 -7.19
CA GLU A 3 50.63 -24.87 -6.97
C GLU A 3 49.56 -24.75 -5.89
N PRO A 4 49.71 -23.83 -4.95
CA PRO A 4 48.69 -23.58 -3.94
C PRO A 4 47.54 -22.74 -4.55
N GLY A 5 46.33 -23.27 -4.36
CA GLY A 5 45.10 -22.61 -4.70
C GLY A 5 45.01 -21.23 -4.05
N GLY A 6 44.80 -20.21 -4.90
CA GLY A 6 44.49 -18.87 -4.46
C GLY A 6 43.14 -18.85 -3.74
N ALA A 7 43.17 -18.76 -2.43
CA ALA A 7 42.03 -18.39 -1.64
C ALA A 7 41.59 -16.98 -2.09
N ALA A 8 40.39 -16.86 -2.62
CA ALA A 8 39.77 -15.57 -2.85
C ALA A 8 39.71 -14.84 -1.50
N GLU A 9 40.51 -13.83 -1.32
CA GLU A 9 40.42 -12.91 -0.18
C GLU A 9 39.01 -12.30 -0.20
N GLU A 10 38.25 -12.72 0.77
CA GLU A 10 37.00 -12.09 1.15
C GLU A 10 37.32 -10.64 1.59
N VAL A 11 37.19 -9.69 0.66
CA VAL A 11 37.33 -8.27 0.97
C VAL A 11 36.14 -7.87 1.86
N THR A 12 36.17 -8.28 3.11
CA THR A 12 35.30 -7.74 4.16
C THR A 12 35.79 -6.34 4.49
N SER A 13 35.18 -5.31 3.87
CA SER A 13 35.43 -3.96 4.30
C SER A 13 35.03 -3.83 5.78
N PRO A 14 35.92 -3.36 6.68
CA PRO A 14 35.70 -3.38 8.13
C PRO A 14 34.58 -2.47 8.62
N ASN A 15 33.84 -1.83 7.72
CA ASN A 15 32.83 -0.80 8.02
C ASN A 15 31.45 -1.12 7.48
N ARG A 16 31.20 -2.35 7.00
CA ARG A 16 29.90 -2.76 6.43
C ARG A 16 28.93 -3.12 7.54
N LEU A 17 27.67 -2.65 7.42
CA LEU A 17 26.59 -3.05 8.33
C LEU A 17 26.28 -4.55 8.14
N GLY A 18 26.05 -5.27 9.24
CA GLY A 18 25.51 -6.64 9.16
C GLY A 18 24.08 -6.65 8.61
N PRO A 19 23.62 -7.79 8.04
CA PRO A 19 22.31 -7.92 7.40
C PRO A 19 21.13 -7.44 8.27
N LEU A 20 21.08 -7.84 9.53
CA LEU A 20 20.01 -7.42 10.45
C LEU A 20 19.99 -5.91 10.67
N ARG A 21 21.17 -5.30 10.87
CA ARG A 21 21.25 -3.83 11.03
C ARG A 21 20.83 -3.10 9.76
N PHE A 22 21.16 -3.64 8.59
CA PHE A 22 20.70 -3.09 7.33
C PHE A 22 19.16 -3.12 7.24
N VAL A 23 18.52 -4.26 7.51
CA VAL A 23 17.05 -4.40 7.50
C VAL A 23 16.39 -3.46 8.51
N LEU A 24 16.92 -3.36 9.74
CA LEU A 24 16.37 -2.46 10.76
C LEU A 24 16.47 -0.99 10.34
N VAL A 25 17.65 -0.54 9.90
CA VAL A 25 17.85 0.86 9.49
C VAL A 25 17.04 1.19 8.23
N PHE A 26 16.92 0.24 7.30
CA PHE A 26 16.06 0.43 6.12
C PHE A 26 14.58 0.44 6.52
N GLY A 27 14.18 -0.34 7.51
CA GLY A 27 12.84 -0.28 8.11
C GLY A 27 12.53 1.10 8.73
N VAL A 28 13.52 1.72 9.40
CA VAL A 28 13.39 3.11 9.88
C VAL A 28 13.20 4.09 8.73
N VAL A 29 13.94 3.95 7.62
CA VAL A 29 13.73 4.80 6.42
C VAL A 29 12.29 4.65 5.90
N SER A 30 11.81 3.42 5.80
CA SER A 30 10.45 3.15 5.32
C SER A 30 9.41 3.68 6.29
N GLY A 31 9.57 3.47 7.59
CA GLY A 31 8.66 4.01 8.61
C GLY A 31 8.61 5.54 8.62
N LEU A 32 9.74 6.23 8.47
CA LEU A 32 9.78 7.70 8.33
C LEU A 32 9.11 8.16 7.03
N ALA A 33 9.25 7.41 5.94
CA ALA A 33 8.59 7.74 4.68
C ALA A 33 7.08 7.48 4.72
N ASP A 34 6.65 6.41 5.39
CA ASP A 34 5.22 6.14 5.57
C ASP A 34 4.58 7.07 6.60
N PHE A 35 5.35 7.57 7.58
CA PHE A 35 4.95 8.70 8.41
C PHE A 35 4.57 9.93 7.56
N VAL A 36 5.43 10.30 6.59
CA VAL A 36 5.18 11.43 5.67
C VAL A 36 3.96 11.16 4.80
N TYR A 37 3.93 10.02 4.18
CA TYR A 37 2.95 9.62 3.20
C TYR A 37 1.56 9.42 3.82
N GLU A 38 1.45 8.64 4.90
CA GLU A 38 0.15 8.35 5.53
C GLU A 38 -0.34 9.55 6.36
N GLY A 39 0.59 10.34 6.90
CA GLY A 39 0.27 11.65 7.48
C GLY A 39 -0.43 12.56 6.48
N ALA A 40 0.14 12.73 5.29
CA ALA A 40 -0.47 13.51 4.21
C ALA A 40 -1.80 12.91 3.75
N ARG A 41 -1.86 11.59 3.54
CA ARG A 41 -3.04 10.86 3.07
C ARG A 41 -4.26 11.07 3.96
N SER A 42 -4.05 11.18 5.27
CA SER A 42 -5.11 11.37 6.25
C SER A 42 -5.91 12.66 6.06
N ILE A 43 -5.31 13.68 5.43
CA ILE A 43 -5.89 15.02 5.27
C ILE A 43 -6.03 15.49 3.81
N VAL A 44 -5.62 14.72 2.82
CA VAL A 44 -5.70 15.11 1.40
C VAL A 44 -7.15 15.41 0.97
N GLY A 45 -8.13 14.61 1.38
CA GLY A 45 -9.54 14.84 1.05
C GLY A 45 -10.05 16.18 1.59
N PRO A 46 -9.97 16.43 2.91
CA PRO A 46 -10.29 17.72 3.51
C PRO A 46 -9.52 18.90 2.90
N TYR A 47 -8.23 18.74 2.66
CA TYR A 47 -7.40 19.77 2.04
C TYR A 47 -7.88 20.15 0.64
N LEU A 48 -8.17 19.19 -0.23
CA LEU A 48 -8.71 19.45 -1.56
C LEU A 48 -10.09 20.11 -1.49
N ALA A 49 -10.91 19.77 -0.48
CA ALA A 49 -12.20 20.42 -0.24
C ALA A 49 -12.07 21.92 0.04
N THR A 50 -10.98 22.37 0.69
CA THR A 50 -10.75 23.82 0.95
C THR A 50 -10.56 24.64 -0.33
N PHE A 51 -10.16 23.99 -1.45
CA PHE A 51 -10.07 24.59 -2.77
C PHE A 51 -11.38 24.51 -3.56
N GLY A 52 -12.47 24.03 -2.95
CA GLY A 52 -13.74 23.82 -3.65
C GLY A 52 -13.77 22.57 -4.54
N ALA A 53 -12.85 21.63 -4.35
CA ALA A 53 -12.90 20.36 -5.07
C ALA A 53 -14.20 19.61 -4.79
N SER A 54 -14.77 18.98 -5.81
CA SER A 54 -15.90 18.05 -5.66
C SER A 54 -15.43 16.68 -5.17
N ALA A 55 -16.34 15.87 -4.63
CA ALA A 55 -16.02 14.49 -4.25
C ALA A 55 -15.56 13.64 -5.45
N ALA A 56 -16.11 13.91 -6.63
CA ALA A 56 -15.64 13.31 -7.89
C ALA A 56 -14.17 13.59 -8.14
N LEU A 57 -13.73 14.86 -8.01
CA LEU A 57 -12.33 15.21 -8.20
C LEU A 57 -11.43 14.55 -7.15
N VAL A 58 -11.83 14.55 -5.88
CA VAL A 58 -11.10 13.86 -4.81
C VAL A 58 -10.98 12.37 -5.10
N GLY A 59 -12.07 11.72 -5.50
CA GLY A 59 -12.08 10.30 -5.87
C GLY A 59 -11.19 9.99 -7.07
N VAL A 60 -11.25 10.81 -8.12
CA VAL A 60 -10.40 10.67 -9.31
C VAL A 60 -8.92 10.83 -8.97
N ILE A 61 -8.55 11.90 -8.26
CA ILE A 61 -7.13 12.20 -7.99
C ILE A 61 -6.51 11.16 -7.05
N THR A 62 -7.22 10.78 -5.98
CA THR A 62 -6.69 9.79 -5.04
C THR A 62 -6.72 8.39 -5.62
N GLY A 63 -7.76 8.02 -6.38
CA GLY A 63 -7.81 6.77 -7.13
C GLY A 63 -6.73 6.68 -8.21
N LEU A 64 -6.48 7.78 -8.96
CA LEU A 64 -5.38 7.86 -9.92
C LEU A 64 -4.03 7.68 -9.24
N GLY A 65 -3.84 8.28 -8.08
CA GLY A 65 -2.64 8.08 -7.28
C GLY A 65 -2.42 6.60 -6.96
N GLU A 66 -3.46 5.88 -6.48
CA GLU A 66 -3.36 4.45 -6.21
C GLU A 66 -3.07 3.62 -7.48
N ALA A 67 -3.75 3.93 -8.58
CA ALA A 67 -3.49 3.26 -9.85
C ALA A 67 -2.03 3.49 -10.32
N VAL A 68 -1.52 4.72 -10.23
CA VAL A 68 -0.12 5.05 -10.54
C VAL A 68 0.82 4.27 -9.63
N ALA A 69 0.56 4.27 -8.30
CA ALA A 69 1.39 3.53 -7.35
C ALA A 69 1.47 2.04 -7.65
N LEU A 70 0.41 1.44 -8.14
CA LEU A 70 0.31 0.01 -8.39
C LEU A 70 0.79 -0.39 -9.80
N VAL A 71 0.36 0.33 -10.83
CA VAL A 71 0.69 0.01 -12.22
C VAL A 71 2.16 0.35 -12.54
N PHE A 72 2.64 1.51 -12.05
CA PHE A 72 4.00 1.96 -12.35
C PHE A 72 5.08 1.10 -11.67
N ARG A 73 4.76 0.35 -10.62
CA ARG A 73 5.67 -0.65 -10.02
C ARG A 73 6.14 -1.70 -11.02
N LEU A 74 5.33 -2.02 -12.02
CA LEU A 74 5.73 -2.96 -13.08
C LEU A 74 6.86 -2.40 -13.96
N VAL A 75 6.80 -1.10 -14.23
CA VAL A 75 7.80 -0.40 -15.05
C VAL A 75 9.06 -0.16 -14.24
N SER A 76 8.92 0.40 -13.02
CA SER A 76 10.04 0.72 -12.14
C SER A 76 10.80 -0.52 -11.67
N GLY A 77 10.09 -1.65 -11.42
CA GLY A 77 10.71 -2.92 -11.10
C GLY A 77 11.59 -3.43 -12.25
N ARG A 78 11.04 -3.49 -13.47
CA ARG A 78 11.83 -3.90 -14.64
C ARG A 78 13.02 -2.99 -14.91
N TRP A 79 12.85 -1.69 -14.69
CA TRP A 79 13.93 -0.71 -14.82
C TRP A 79 15.00 -0.91 -13.76
N SER A 80 14.59 -1.13 -12.51
CA SER A 80 15.49 -1.44 -11.40
C SER A 80 16.33 -2.67 -11.66
N ASP A 81 15.67 -3.78 -12.06
CA ASP A 81 16.34 -5.06 -12.33
C ASP A 81 17.32 -4.98 -13.52
N ARG A 82 16.92 -4.30 -14.60
CA ARG A 82 17.78 -4.16 -15.79
C ARG A 82 18.95 -3.23 -15.60
N SER A 83 18.77 -2.14 -14.84
CA SER A 83 19.82 -1.14 -14.64
C SER A 83 20.79 -1.50 -13.51
N GLY A 84 20.39 -2.36 -12.56
CA GLY A 84 21.14 -2.64 -11.33
C GLY A 84 21.30 -1.41 -10.40
N ARG A 85 20.66 -0.27 -10.75
CA ARG A 85 20.81 1.01 -10.03
C ARG A 85 19.81 1.17 -8.89
N HIS A 86 19.66 0.13 -8.04
CA HIS A 86 18.66 0.09 -6.98
C HIS A 86 18.70 1.31 -6.05
N TRP A 87 19.91 1.75 -5.62
CA TRP A 87 20.07 2.93 -4.77
C TRP A 87 19.58 4.23 -5.46
N ALA A 88 19.95 4.45 -6.70
CA ALA A 88 19.55 5.68 -7.40
C ALA A 88 18.02 5.74 -7.55
N ILE A 89 17.40 4.63 -7.94
CA ILE A 89 15.95 4.52 -8.12
C ILE A 89 15.22 4.70 -6.78
N ALA A 90 15.68 4.03 -5.71
CA ALA A 90 15.10 4.19 -4.39
C ALA A 90 15.20 5.64 -3.89
N ILE A 91 16.39 6.25 -3.94
CA ILE A 91 16.60 7.64 -3.50
C ILE A 91 15.73 8.61 -4.30
N THR A 92 15.63 8.44 -5.61
CA THR A 92 14.75 9.28 -6.45
C THR A 92 13.30 9.17 -6.02
N GLY A 93 12.79 7.94 -5.80
CA GLY A 93 11.41 7.75 -5.36
C GLY A 93 11.14 8.33 -3.97
N TYR A 94 12.05 8.14 -3.01
CA TYR A 94 11.94 8.79 -1.69
C TYR A 94 12.00 10.31 -1.78
N ALA A 95 12.90 10.88 -2.60
CA ALA A 95 13.01 12.32 -2.80
C ALA A 95 11.73 12.92 -3.39
N ILE A 96 11.11 12.26 -4.38
CA ILE A 96 9.83 12.69 -4.94
C ILE A 96 8.78 12.78 -3.84
N THR A 97 8.60 11.75 -3.01
CA THR A 97 7.64 11.75 -1.90
C THR A 97 7.93 12.87 -0.90
N VAL A 98 9.20 13.00 -0.45
CA VAL A 98 9.63 13.97 0.56
C VAL A 98 9.51 15.41 0.07
N VAL A 99 9.62 15.65 -1.22
CA VAL A 99 9.46 16.99 -1.80
C VAL A 99 7.99 17.29 -2.07
N SER A 100 7.24 16.34 -2.64
CA SER A 100 5.83 16.56 -3.03
C SER A 100 4.93 16.85 -1.84
N VAL A 101 5.12 16.16 -0.70
CA VAL A 101 4.23 16.30 0.46
C VAL A 101 4.35 17.67 1.13
N PRO A 102 5.51 18.18 1.51
CA PRO A 102 5.59 19.54 2.08
C PRO A 102 5.18 20.64 1.11
N LEU A 103 5.40 20.44 -0.20
CA LEU A 103 4.96 21.39 -1.22
C LEU A 103 3.43 21.52 -1.30
N LEU A 104 2.64 20.51 -0.87
CA LEU A 104 1.20 20.68 -0.68
C LEU A 104 0.90 21.83 0.29
N GLY A 105 1.72 21.98 1.33
CA GLY A 105 1.62 23.08 2.29
C GLY A 105 2.01 24.44 1.70
N ALA A 106 2.77 24.53 0.62
CA ALA A 106 3.18 25.81 0.04
C ALA A 106 1.99 26.60 -0.55
N GLY A 107 0.82 25.98 -0.70
CA GLY A 107 -0.34 26.57 -1.34
C GLY A 107 -0.21 26.56 -2.86
N GLY A 108 -1.15 27.27 -3.52
CA GLY A 108 -1.17 27.36 -4.98
C GLY A 108 -2.53 26.93 -5.56
N PRO A 109 -2.67 26.84 -6.88
CA PRO A 109 -3.91 26.43 -7.49
C PRO A 109 -4.22 24.95 -7.27
N LEU A 110 -5.51 24.59 -7.24
CA LEU A 110 -6.00 23.22 -7.07
C LEU A 110 -5.29 22.21 -8.00
N ALA A 111 -5.00 22.59 -9.24
CA ALA A 111 -4.29 21.72 -10.19
C ALA A 111 -2.89 21.32 -9.71
N VAL A 112 -2.16 22.23 -9.04
CA VAL A 112 -0.85 21.93 -8.47
C VAL A 112 -1.00 20.97 -7.28
N ALA A 113 -1.98 21.18 -6.41
CA ALA A 113 -2.26 20.25 -5.32
C ALA A 113 -2.57 18.84 -5.86
N CYS A 114 -3.42 18.72 -6.87
CA CYS A 114 -3.73 17.45 -7.53
C CYS A 114 -2.48 16.78 -8.13
N LEU A 115 -1.62 17.55 -8.81
CA LEU A 115 -0.37 17.05 -9.37
C LEU A 115 0.58 16.53 -8.29
N LEU A 116 0.72 17.25 -7.18
CA LEU A 116 1.59 16.86 -6.05
C LEU A 116 1.10 15.58 -5.37
N VAL A 117 -0.23 15.41 -5.20
CA VAL A 117 -0.83 14.16 -4.70
C VAL A 117 -0.46 12.97 -5.60
N VAL A 118 -0.57 13.13 -6.91
CA VAL A 118 -0.20 12.06 -7.86
C VAL A 118 1.32 11.84 -7.90
N ALA A 119 2.12 12.91 -7.82
CA ALA A 119 3.58 12.84 -7.82
C ALA A 119 4.10 12.08 -6.59
N GLU A 120 3.52 12.30 -5.41
CA GLU A 120 3.84 11.52 -4.21
C GLU A 120 3.63 10.02 -4.44
N ARG A 121 2.49 9.62 -5.02
CA ARG A 121 2.18 8.23 -5.37
C ARG A 121 3.14 7.64 -6.39
N PHE A 122 3.52 8.43 -7.36
CA PHE A 122 4.56 8.07 -8.32
C PHE A 122 5.91 7.81 -7.62
N GLY A 123 6.29 8.64 -6.64
CA GLY A 123 7.46 8.41 -5.81
C GLY A 123 7.44 7.04 -5.12
N LYS A 124 6.27 6.67 -4.53
CA LYS A 124 6.06 5.33 -3.93
C LYS A 124 6.20 4.21 -4.96
N ALA A 125 5.67 4.39 -6.18
CA ALA A 125 5.80 3.41 -7.27
C ALA A 125 7.26 3.19 -7.70
N VAL A 126 8.06 4.25 -7.72
CA VAL A 126 9.47 4.20 -8.13
C VAL A 126 10.33 3.52 -7.07
N ARG A 127 10.17 3.90 -5.78
CA ARG A 127 11.04 3.41 -4.69
C ARG A 127 10.82 1.96 -4.33
N THR A 128 9.55 1.48 -4.36
CA THR A 128 9.17 0.20 -3.74
C THR A 128 9.88 -1.00 -4.32
N PRO A 129 9.95 -1.25 -5.63
CA PRO A 129 10.64 -2.43 -6.15
C PRO A 129 12.13 -2.45 -5.84
N ALA A 130 12.81 -1.30 -5.95
CA ALA A 130 14.24 -1.19 -5.65
C ALA A 130 14.53 -1.45 -4.18
N ARG A 131 13.67 -0.92 -3.27
CA ARG A 131 13.73 -1.19 -1.84
C ARG A 131 13.58 -2.68 -1.54
N ASP A 132 12.54 -3.29 -2.09
CA ASP A 132 12.20 -4.69 -1.81
C ASP A 132 13.30 -5.63 -2.31
N THR A 133 13.94 -5.32 -3.44
CA THR A 133 15.11 -6.07 -3.93
C THR A 133 16.27 -6.00 -2.95
N MET A 134 16.65 -4.80 -2.49
CA MET A 134 17.76 -4.62 -1.53
C MET A 134 17.48 -5.30 -0.19
N LEU A 135 16.23 -5.29 0.28
CA LEU A 135 15.80 -6.00 1.49
C LEU A 135 15.86 -7.52 1.31
N ALA A 136 15.42 -8.02 0.14
CA ALA A 136 15.47 -9.44 -0.16
C ALA A 136 16.91 -9.97 -0.21
N GLU A 137 17.85 -9.21 -0.78
CA GLU A 137 19.29 -9.53 -0.78
C GLU A 137 19.85 -9.61 0.65
N ALA A 138 19.53 -8.64 1.51
CA ALA A 138 20.02 -8.60 2.88
C ALA A 138 19.35 -9.63 3.82
N SER A 139 18.27 -10.27 3.39
CA SER A 139 17.47 -11.17 4.24
C SER A 139 17.77 -12.64 4.10
N VAL A 140 18.73 -13.03 3.28
CA VAL A 140 19.06 -14.45 2.99
C VAL A 140 19.40 -15.23 4.25
N ASP A 141 20.33 -14.72 5.05
CA ASP A 141 20.77 -15.38 6.30
C ASP A 141 19.81 -15.17 7.48
N LEU A 142 18.91 -14.18 7.39
CA LEU A 142 17.97 -13.84 8.47
C LEU A 142 16.64 -14.60 8.39
N GLY A 143 16.39 -15.22 7.24
CA GLY A 143 15.06 -15.69 6.85
C GLY A 143 14.19 -14.56 6.32
N ARG A 144 13.86 -14.62 5.03
CA ARG A 144 13.11 -13.55 4.31
C ARG A 144 11.82 -13.14 5.01
N GLY A 145 11.04 -14.12 5.49
CA GLY A 145 9.79 -13.83 6.20
C GLY A 145 9.99 -12.98 7.45
N ARG A 146 10.98 -13.27 8.27
CA ARG A 146 11.29 -12.52 9.50
C ARG A 146 11.79 -11.10 9.17
N ALA A 147 12.66 -10.96 8.18
CA ALA A 147 13.21 -9.66 7.79
C ALA A 147 12.11 -8.73 7.27
N PHE A 148 11.22 -9.23 6.38
CA PHE A 148 10.09 -8.45 5.88
C PHE A 148 9.05 -8.16 6.96
N ALA A 149 8.81 -9.07 7.92
CA ALA A 149 7.90 -8.80 9.04
C ALA A 149 8.41 -7.67 9.96
N VAL A 150 9.71 -7.65 10.25
CA VAL A 150 10.33 -6.55 11.03
C VAL A 150 10.24 -5.23 10.26
N HIS A 151 10.54 -5.25 8.96
CA HIS A 151 10.41 -4.06 8.11
C HIS A 151 8.98 -3.54 8.10
N GLU A 152 7.99 -4.41 7.88
CA GLU A 152 6.56 -4.06 7.85
C GLU A 152 6.08 -3.48 9.18
N ALA A 153 6.54 -4.02 10.31
CA ALA A 153 6.19 -3.49 11.63
C ALA A 153 6.67 -2.04 11.82
N LEU A 154 7.87 -1.72 11.32
CA LEU A 154 8.42 -0.35 11.36
C LEU A 154 7.67 0.57 10.40
N ASP A 155 7.33 0.09 9.21
CA ASP A 155 6.53 0.78 8.19
C ASP A 155 5.16 1.16 8.76
N GLN A 156 4.43 0.20 9.32
CA GLN A 156 3.13 0.42 9.97
C GLN A 156 3.17 1.35 11.18
N SER A 157 4.27 1.34 11.94
CA SER A 157 4.45 2.30 13.03
C SER A 157 4.48 3.73 12.50
N GLY A 158 5.16 3.98 11.39
CA GLY A 158 5.16 5.27 10.70
C GLY A 158 3.76 5.65 10.19
N ALA A 159 3.05 4.71 9.59
CA ALA A 159 1.70 4.89 9.07
C ALA A 159 0.67 5.30 10.15
N MET A 160 0.88 4.90 11.40
CA MET A 160 0.02 5.29 12.52
C MET A 160 0.45 6.63 13.14
N VAL A 161 1.76 6.84 13.33
CA VAL A 161 2.28 8.03 14.03
C VAL A 161 2.15 9.28 13.17
N GLY A 162 2.34 9.19 11.85
CA GLY A 162 2.24 10.32 10.93
C GLY A 162 0.91 11.07 11.03
N PRO A 163 -0.24 10.40 10.86
CA PRO A 163 -1.55 11.02 11.03
C PRO A 163 -1.78 11.60 12.42
N LEU A 164 -1.26 10.99 13.49
CA LEU A 164 -1.39 11.52 14.85
C LEU A 164 -0.61 12.83 15.04
N VAL A 165 0.55 12.97 14.42
CA VAL A 165 1.30 14.23 14.44
C VAL A 165 0.55 15.30 13.64
N VAL A 166 -0.01 14.96 12.48
CA VAL A 166 -0.87 15.85 11.71
C VAL A 166 -2.07 16.30 12.54
N ALA A 167 -2.73 15.39 13.27
CA ALA A 167 -3.82 15.71 14.19
C ALA A 167 -3.39 16.70 15.27
N ALA A 168 -2.21 16.49 15.87
CA ALA A 168 -1.69 17.37 16.89
C ALA A 168 -1.42 18.79 16.36
N VAL A 169 -0.89 18.92 15.14
CA VAL A 169 -0.69 20.22 14.50
C VAL A 169 -2.03 20.92 14.26
N LEU A 170 -3.01 20.24 13.70
CA LEU A 170 -4.35 20.81 13.48
C LEU A 170 -5.06 21.19 14.79
N ALA A 171 -4.84 20.45 15.88
CA ALA A 171 -5.42 20.75 17.20
C ALA A 171 -4.88 22.05 17.82
N THR A 172 -3.70 22.50 17.41
CA THR A 172 -3.11 23.77 17.86
C THR A 172 -3.54 24.97 17.01
N HIS A 173 -4.63 24.83 16.25
CA HIS A 173 -5.16 25.83 15.30
C HIS A 173 -4.21 26.24 14.17
N HIS A 174 -3.19 25.42 13.91
CA HIS A 174 -2.39 25.50 12.70
C HIS A 174 -3.18 24.84 11.55
N GLY A 175 -3.17 25.46 10.38
CA GLY A 175 -3.91 24.96 9.23
C GLY A 175 -3.22 23.78 8.52
N TYR A 176 -3.81 23.35 7.40
CA TYR A 176 -3.24 22.30 6.56
C TYR A 176 -1.84 22.62 6.03
N HIS A 177 -1.51 23.92 5.84
CA HIS A 177 -0.17 24.37 5.48
C HIS A 177 0.88 23.78 6.45
N ASP A 178 0.74 24.08 7.74
CA ASP A 178 1.71 23.64 8.75
C ASP A 178 1.68 22.12 8.95
N ALA A 179 0.50 21.51 8.79
CA ALA A 179 0.34 20.06 8.85
C ALA A 179 1.11 19.33 7.74
N PHE A 180 1.21 19.88 6.53
CA PHE A 180 2.06 19.35 5.47
C PHE A 180 3.53 19.68 5.66
N VAL A 181 3.85 20.91 6.10
CA VAL A 181 5.24 21.35 6.27
C VAL A 181 5.96 20.58 7.37
N VAL A 182 5.26 20.26 8.48
CA VAL A 182 5.88 19.47 9.57
C VAL A 182 6.35 18.10 9.10
N LEU A 183 5.70 17.53 8.09
CA LEU A 183 6.08 16.25 7.48
C LEU A 183 7.42 16.30 6.73
N ALA A 184 7.94 17.51 6.46
CA ALA A 184 9.30 17.66 5.91
C ALA A 184 10.37 17.13 6.88
N VAL A 185 10.15 17.24 8.20
CA VAL A 185 11.14 16.82 9.21
C VAL A 185 11.44 15.31 9.11
N PRO A 186 10.45 14.41 9.27
CA PRO A 186 10.68 12.98 9.08
C PRO A 186 11.10 12.64 7.63
N GLY A 187 10.65 13.40 6.64
CA GLY A 187 11.05 13.22 5.25
C GLY A 187 12.54 13.46 5.03
N VAL A 188 13.08 14.58 5.50
CA VAL A 188 14.51 14.89 5.43
C VAL A 188 15.33 13.88 6.24
N ALA A 189 14.84 13.49 7.42
CA ALA A 189 15.46 12.43 8.23
C ALA A 189 15.54 11.11 7.45
N ALA A 190 14.47 10.70 6.76
CA ALA A 190 14.46 9.50 5.92
C ALA A 190 15.53 9.55 4.82
N LEU A 191 15.67 10.68 4.12
CA LEU A 191 16.70 10.86 3.09
C LEU A 191 18.11 10.85 3.70
N GLY A 192 18.31 11.44 4.88
CA GLY A 192 19.57 11.41 5.60
C GLY A 192 20.01 9.99 5.99
N VAL A 193 19.06 9.21 6.57
CA VAL A 193 19.30 7.79 6.93
C VAL A 193 19.53 6.95 5.67
N LEU A 194 18.81 7.21 4.58
CA LEU A 194 18.99 6.51 3.31
C LEU A 194 20.37 6.80 2.71
N ALA A 195 20.84 8.06 2.76
CA ALA A 195 22.19 8.43 2.35
C ALA A 195 23.27 7.75 3.22
N TYR A 196 23.05 7.66 4.52
CA TYR A 196 23.91 6.91 5.42
C TYR A 196 23.98 5.43 5.04
N LEU A 197 22.84 4.78 4.82
CA LEU A 197 22.77 3.37 4.39
C LEU A 197 23.55 3.13 3.09
N ARG A 198 23.35 3.99 2.08
CA ARG A 198 24.06 3.90 0.81
C ARG A 198 25.57 3.97 0.98
N ARG A 199 26.07 4.84 1.89
CA ARG A 199 27.50 4.96 2.19
C ARG A 199 28.05 3.72 2.88
N ARG A 200 27.27 3.10 3.79
CA ARG A 200 27.66 1.91 4.55
C ARG A 200 27.54 0.61 3.78
N VAL A 201 26.59 0.56 2.86
CA VAL A 201 26.28 -0.62 2.04
C VAL A 201 26.08 -0.19 0.58
N PRO A 202 27.15 0.16 -0.13
CA PRO A 202 27.04 0.63 -1.53
C PRO A 202 26.51 -0.47 -2.46
N THR A 203 26.78 -1.75 -2.14
CA THR A 203 26.39 -2.90 -2.96
C THR A 203 25.62 -3.92 -2.11
N PRO A 204 24.29 -3.82 -1.98
CA PRO A 204 23.48 -4.77 -1.20
C PRO A 204 23.56 -6.20 -1.73
N ALA A 205 23.70 -6.40 -3.05
CA ALA A 205 23.89 -7.70 -3.67
C ALA A 205 25.06 -8.54 -3.08
N ALA A 206 26.01 -7.88 -2.40
CA ALA A 206 27.08 -8.60 -1.72
C ALA A 206 26.62 -9.32 -0.42
N TYR A 207 25.35 -9.21 -0.02
CA TYR A 207 24.76 -10.07 1.02
C TYR A 207 24.26 -11.42 0.45
N ASP A 208 24.04 -11.50 -0.87
CA ASP A 208 23.59 -12.73 -1.56
C ASP A 208 24.40 -12.95 -2.83
N PRO A 209 25.64 -13.46 -2.70
CA PRO A 209 26.52 -13.69 -3.87
C PRO A 209 26.02 -14.78 -4.82
N GLY A 210 25.00 -15.55 -4.43
CA GLY A 210 24.41 -16.64 -5.23
C GLY A 210 23.31 -16.20 -6.20
N VAL A 211 22.75 -15.00 -6.06
CA VAL A 211 21.69 -14.52 -6.96
C VAL A 211 22.25 -14.05 -8.28
N ARG A 212 22.04 -14.88 -9.31
CA ARG A 212 22.19 -14.42 -10.70
C ARG A 212 21.00 -13.51 -11.03
N PRO A 213 21.22 -12.37 -11.74
CA PRO A 213 20.13 -11.55 -12.24
C PRO A 213 19.14 -12.43 -12.97
N SER A 214 17.90 -12.46 -12.49
CA SER A 214 16.83 -13.21 -13.15
C SER A 214 16.70 -12.67 -14.57
N GLN A 215 17.04 -13.47 -15.56
CA GLN A 215 16.69 -13.18 -16.94
C GLN A 215 15.18 -13.28 -17.05
N THR A 216 14.51 -12.17 -16.83
CA THR A 216 13.06 -12.05 -17.02
C THR A 216 12.75 -12.26 -18.51
N ARG A 217 12.57 -13.53 -18.90
CA ARG A 217 11.95 -13.84 -20.20
C ARG A 217 10.61 -13.11 -20.22
N ALA A 218 10.32 -12.46 -21.34
CA ALA A 218 9.02 -11.86 -21.57
C ALA A 218 7.95 -12.96 -21.52
N VAL A 219 7.35 -13.17 -20.35
CA VAL A 219 6.30 -14.17 -20.15
C VAL A 219 4.98 -13.52 -20.56
N SER A 220 4.30 -14.14 -21.53
CA SER A 220 3.01 -13.69 -22.03
C SER A 220 1.93 -13.74 -20.94
N VAL A 221 1.05 -12.74 -20.90
CA VAL A 221 -0.19 -12.73 -20.10
C VAL A 221 -1.16 -13.82 -20.55
N ARG A 222 -1.01 -14.31 -21.81
CA ARG A 222 -1.82 -15.40 -22.36
C ARG A 222 -1.51 -16.72 -21.64
N GLY A 223 -2.55 -17.41 -21.18
CA GLY A 223 -2.45 -18.74 -20.57
C GLY A 223 -2.53 -18.78 -19.04
N PHE A 224 -3.02 -17.73 -18.38
CA PHE A 224 -3.49 -17.86 -16.99
C PHE A 224 -4.79 -18.68 -16.95
N SER A 225 -4.97 -19.44 -15.86
CA SER A 225 -6.14 -20.29 -15.66
C SER A 225 -7.44 -19.46 -15.60
N ARG A 226 -8.58 -20.08 -15.97
CA ARG A 226 -9.88 -19.47 -15.80
C ARG A 226 -10.12 -19.02 -14.35
N ARG A 227 -9.58 -19.78 -13.39
CA ARG A 227 -9.69 -19.50 -11.96
C ARG A 227 -8.94 -18.23 -11.56
N TYR A 228 -7.79 -17.97 -12.14
CA TYR A 228 -7.05 -16.71 -11.95
C TYR A 228 -7.88 -15.50 -12.40
N TRP A 229 -8.50 -15.57 -13.59
CA TRP A 229 -9.32 -14.46 -14.09
C TRP A 229 -10.62 -14.26 -13.31
N GLN A 230 -11.24 -15.34 -12.85
CA GLN A 230 -12.39 -15.26 -11.94
C GLN A 230 -12.01 -14.57 -10.64
N TYR A 231 -10.85 -14.91 -10.09
CA TYR A 231 -10.33 -14.26 -8.89
C TYR A 231 -9.98 -12.79 -9.14
N ALA A 232 -9.33 -12.47 -10.24
CA ALA A 232 -9.02 -11.08 -10.61
C ALA A 232 -10.29 -10.24 -10.81
N SER A 233 -11.33 -10.80 -11.43
CA SER A 233 -12.64 -10.13 -11.59
C SER A 233 -13.36 -9.91 -10.26
N PHE A 234 -13.35 -10.89 -9.36
CA PHE A 234 -13.86 -10.74 -8.01
C PHE A 234 -13.12 -9.62 -7.26
N SER A 235 -11.80 -9.63 -7.30
CA SER A 235 -10.96 -8.62 -6.65
C SER A 235 -11.19 -7.23 -7.24
N ALA A 236 -11.33 -7.12 -8.57
CA ALA A 236 -11.64 -5.86 -9.23
C ALA A 236 -13.02 -5.31 -8.81
N ALA A 237 -14.03 -6.18 -8.72
CA ALA A 237 -15.36 -5.77 -8.30
C ALA A 237 -15.39 -5.28 -6.84
N THR A 238 -14.77 -6.03 -5.90
CA THR A 238 -14.71 -5.58 -4.50
C THR A 238 -14.03 -4.23 -4.36
N LEU A 239 -12.99 -3.98 -5.15
CA LEU A 239 -12.22 -2.74 -5.08
C LEU A 239 -12.91 -1.57 -5.78
N ALA A 240 -13.64 -1.85 -6.87
CA ALA A 240 -14.48 -0.84 -7.52
C ALA A 240 -15.62 -0.36 -6.61
N GLY A 241 -16.04 -1.18 -5.63
CA GLY A 241 -16.97 -0.78 -4.57
C GLY A 241 -16.28 -0.27 -3.29
N PHE A 242 -15.00 0.13 -3.34
CA PHE A 242 -14.24 0.56 -2.18
C PHE A 242 -13.55 1.90 -2.42
N SER A 243 -14.02 2.96 -1.75
CA SER A 243 -13.47 4.31 -1.90
C SER A 243 -12.11 4.44 -1.20
N THR A 244 -11.32 5.43 -1.64
CA THR A 244 -10.17 5.88 -0.85
C THR A 244 -10.64 6.57 0.43
N PHE A 245 -9.82 6.55 1.48
CA PHE A 245 -10.13 7.27 2.74
C PHE A 245 -10.34 8.77 2.50
N ALA A 246 -9.73 9.34 1.48
CA ALA A 246 -9.87 10.76 1.15
C ALA A 246 -11.33 11.16 0.86
N VAL A 247 -12.15 10.28 0.26
CA VAL A 247 -13.58 10.54 0.04
C VAL A 247 -14.36 10.51 1.36
N LEU A 248 -13.99 9.59 2.27
CA LEU A 248 -14.53 9.58 3.64
C LEU A 248 -14.19 10.88 4.37
N ALA A 249 -12.91 11.22 4.38
CA ALA A 249 -12.40 12.43 5.04
C ALA A 249 -13.02 13.71 4.46
N TYR A 250 -13.24 13.73 3.13
CA TYR A 250 -13.98 14.80 2.46
C TYR A 250 -15.41 14.93 3.01
N HIS A 251 -16.14 13.82 3.17
CA HIS A 251 -17.48 13.82 3.76
C HIS A 251 -17.47 14.42 5.19
N LEU A 252 -16.54 13.97 6.03
CA LEU A 252 -16.42 14.44 7.40
C LEU A 252 -16.16 15.96 7.47
N GLN A 253 -15.30 16.46 6.60
CA GLN A 253 -14.99 17.89 6.50
C GLN A 253 -16.18 18.68 5.94
N ARG A 254 -16.79 18.20 4.85
CA ARG A 254 -17.88 18.90 4.15
C ARG A 254 -19.12 19.09 5.01
N HIS A 255 -19.44 18.10 5.83
CA HIS A 255 -20.61 18.10 6.71
C HIS A 255 -20.28 18.48 8.16
N HIS A 256 -19.03 18.84 8.46
CA HIS A 256 -18.57 19.19 9.81
C HIS A 256 -18.97 18.14 10.87
N VAL A 257 -18.91 16.84 10.49
CA VAL A 257 -19.32 15.73 11.37
C VAL A 257 -18.41 15.62 12.58
N VAL A 258 -17.14 15.90 12.39
CA VAL A 258 -16.10 15.96 13.43
C VAL A 258 -15.22 17.19 13.20
N SER A 259 -14.49 17.63 14.24
CA SER A 259 -13.48 18.67 14.06
C SER A 259 -12.30 18.18 13.21
N GLU A 260 -11.64 19.09 12.49
CA GLU A 260 -10.54 18.76 11.57
C GLU A 260 -9.45 17.86 12.18
N PRO A 261 -8.99 18.09 13.45
CA PRO A 261 -7.99 17.24 14.07
C PRO A 261 -8.41 15.79 14.29
N ILE A 262 -9.70 15.51 14.36
CA ILE A 262 -10.22 14.14 14.58
C ILE A 262 -10.10 13.29 13.32
N ILE A 263 -10.14 13.89 12.14
CA ILE A 263 -10.07 13.15 10.86
C ILE A 263 -8.80 12.32 10.75
N PRO A 264 -7.59 12.87 10.93
CA PRO A 264 -6.37 12.05 10.91
C PRO A 264 -6.25 11.08 12.10
N VAL A 265 -6.90 11.33 13.24
CA VAL A 265 -7.00 10.34 14.33
C VAL A 265 -7.80 9.12 13.87
N LEU A 266 -8.96 9.34 13.23
CA LEU A 266 -9.76 8.25 12.67
C LEU A 266 -8.97 7.45 11.62
N TYR A 267 -8.15 8.13 10.84
CA TYR A 267 -7.27 7.45 9.89
C TYR A 267 -6.21 6.60 10.59
N ALA A 268 -5.55 7.10 11.63
CA ALA A 268 -4.58 6.33 12.40
C ALA A 268 -5.21 5.08 13.03
N LEU A 269 -6.43 5.21 13.57
CA LEU A 269 -7.20 4.07 14.11
C LEU A 269 -7.56 3.08 13.01
N ALA A 270 -7.94 3.57 11.81
CA ALA A 270 -8.19 2.72 10.64
C ALA A 270 -6.93 1.93 10.23
N MET A 271 -5.73 2.55 10.26
CA MET A 271 -4.48 1.84 9.98
C MET A 271 -4.17 0.76 11.02
N GLY A 272 -4.46 1.03 12.31
CA GLY A 272 -4.38 0.01 13.36
C GLY A 272 -5.35 -1.17 13.10
N ALA A 273 -6.58 -0.87 12.72
CA ALA A 273 -7.57 -1.89 12.35
C ALA A 273 -7.13 -2.68 11.10
N ALA A 274 -6.51 -2.02 10.12
CA ALA A 274 -5.95 -2.67 8.92
C ALA A 274 -4.86 -3.68 9.28
N ALA A 275 -3.93 -3.30 10.15
CA ALA A 275 -2.86 -4.20 10.61
C ALA A 275 -3.42 -5.44 11.32
N LEU A 276 -4.39 -5.27 12.23
CA LEU A 276 -5.05 -6.37 12.92
C LEU A 276 -5.84 -7.27 11.95
N ALA A 277 -6.60 -6.68 11.04
CA ALA A 277 -7.36 -7.41 10.03
C ALA A 277 -6.47 -8.20 9.08
N ALA A 278 -5.31 -7.67 8.70
CA ALA A 278 -4.33 -8.38 7.88
C ALA A 278 -3.85 -9.66 8.57
N LEU A 279 -3.55 -9.61 9.89
CA LEU A 279 -3.14 -10.77 10.67
C LEU A 279 -4.26 -11.81 10.81
N VAL A 280 -5.49 -11.35 11.10
CA VAL A 280 -6.64 -12.24 11.26
C VAL A 280 -7.02 -12.88 9.92
N SER A 281 -7.09 -12.09 8.84
CA SER A 281 -7.46 -12.57 7.51
C SER A 281 -6.45 -13.56 6.95
N GLY A 282 -5.17 -13.42 7.27
CA GLY A 282 -4.15 -14.41 6.93
C GLY A 282 -4.47 -15.78 7.54
N ARG A 283 -4.79 -15.83 8.84
CA ARG A 283 -5.19 -17.08 9.50
C ARG A 283 -6.48 -17.66 8.94
N VAL A 284 -7.48 -16.81 8.67
CA VAL A 284 -8.74 -17.22 8.02
C VAL A 284 -8.46 -17.81 6.64
N TYR A 285 -7.56 -17.19 5.87
CA TYR A 285 -7.16 -17.71 4.57
C TYR A 285 -6.44 -19.05 4.67
N ASP A 286 -5.56 -19.24 5.64
CA ASP A 286 -4.85 -20.51 5.86
C ASP A 286 -5.82 -21.66 6.15
N HIS A 287 -6.91 -21.41 6.88
CA HIS A 287 -7.90 -22.43 7.22
C HIS A 287 -8.95 -22.64 6.12
N PHE A 288 -9.51 -21.57 5.58
CA PHE A 288 -10.66 -21.61 4.67
C PHE A 288 -10.27 -21.34 3.20
N GLY A 289 -9.02 -20.99 2.92
CA GLY A 289 -8.58 -20.61 1.58
C GLY A 289 -9.36 -19.41 1.04
N LEU A 290 -9.63 -19.41 -0.26
CA LEU A 290 -10.39 -18.32 -0.92
C LEU A 290 -11.80 -18.09 -0.30
N ARG A 291 -12.41 -19.13 0.32
CA ARG A 291 -13.74 -18.98 0.91
C ARG A 291 -13.79 -17.93 2.02
N GLY A 292 -12.70 -17.73 2.74
CA GLY A 292 -12.60 -16.69 3.77
C GLY A 292 -12.78 -15.27 3.23
N LEU A 293 -12.57 -15.07 1.93
CA LEU A 293 -12.68 -13.75 1.30
C LEU A 293 -14.12 -13.34 0.95
N VAL A 294 -15.11 -14.25 1.07
CA VAL A 294 -16.52 -13.94 0.78
C VAL A 294 -17.11 -12.86 1.69
N ALA A 295 -16.57 -12.71 2.90
CA ALA A 295 -16.99 -11.67 3.83
C ALA A 295 -16.64 -10.26 3.34
N LEU A 296 -15.63 -10.13 2.47
CA LEU A 296 -15.07 -8.85 2.06
C LEU A 296 -16.08 -7.94 1.34
N PRO A 297 -16.85 -8.40 0.33
CA PRO A 297 -17.90 -7.58 -0.29
C PRO A 297 -18.98 -7.14 0.69
N VAL A 298 -19.37 -7.99 1.64
CA VAL A 298 -20.39 -7.67 2.64
C VAL A 298 -19.90 -6.57 3.59
N LEU A 299 -18.67 -6.71 4.08
CA LEU A 299 -18.04 -5.70 4.92
C LEU A 299 -17.81 -4.41 4.13
N GLY A 300 -17.35 -4.51 2.87
CA GLY A 300 -17.18 -3.36 1.97
C GLY A 300 -18.47 -2.61 1.69
N ALA A 301 -19.60 -3.31 1.54
CA ALA A 301 -20.92 -2.70 1.39
C ALA A 301 -21.38 -1.94 2.64
N ALA A 302 -20.99 -2.39 3.83
CA ALA A 302 -21.34 -1.72 5.09
C ALA A 302 -20.55 -0.43 5.34
N VAL A 303 -19.36 -0.30 4.76
CA VAL A 303 -18.48 0.88 4.97
C VAL A 303 -19.21 2.19 4.69
N PRO A 304 -19.81 2.45 3.52
CA PRO A 304 -20.41 3.75 3.21
C PRO A 304 -21.62 4.08 4.09
N PHE A 305 -22.43 3.10 4.49
CA PHE A 305 -23.55 3.34 5.44
C PHE A 305 -23.07 3.91 6.77
N LEU A 306 -21.94 3.44 7.25
CA LEU A 306 -21.37 3.87 8.51
C LEU A 306 -20.56 5.16 8.35
N SER A 307 -19.72 5.21 7.32
CA SER A 307 -18.74 6.29 7.14
C SER A 307 -19.34 7.58 6.58
N PHE A 308 -20.44 7.50 5.82
CA PHE A 308 -21.18 8.67 5.33
C PHE A 308 -22.33 9.08 6.24
N SER A 309 -22.33 8.59 7.48
CA SER A 309 -23.27 9.02 8.51
C SER A 309 -22.87 10.38 9.09
N THR A 310 -23.85 11.11 9.63
CA THR A 310 -23.61 12.31 10.46
C THR A 310 -23.46 12.00 11.94
N ALA A 311 -23.70 10.75 12.34
CA ALA A 311 -23.55 10.28 13.71
C ALA A 311 -22.10 9.85 13.97
N VAL A 312 -21.39 10.56 14.86
CA VAL A 312 -19.97 10.32 15.18
C VAL A 312 -19.67 8.86 15.54
N PRO A 313 -20.49 8.16 16.39
CA PRO A 313 -20.21 6.76 16.70
C PRO A 313 -20.23 5.85 15.47
N LEU A 314 -21.15 6.09 14.53
CA LEU A 314 -21.22 5.30 13.29
C LEU A 314 -20.01 5.57 12.40
N VAL A 315 -19.60 6.82 12.29
CA VAL A 315 -18.39 7.19 11.54
C VAL A 315 -17.14 6.54 12.13
N CYS A 316 -16.99 6.49 13.45
CA CYS A 316 -15.86 5.80 14.08
C CYS A 316 -15.83 4.31 13.73
N VAL A 317 -16.99 3.63 13.81
CA VAL A 317 -17.10 2.22 13.40
C VAL A 317 -16.83 2.06 11.91
N GLY A 318 -17.33 2.99 11.09
CA GLY A 318 -17.11 3.01 9.63
C GLY A 318 -15.63 3.16 9.26
N ALA A 319 -14.91 4.04 9.95
CA ALA A 319 -13.47 4.22 9.74
C ALA A 319 -12.66 2.96 10.11
N LEU A 320 -12.99 2.32 11.26
CA LEU A 320 -12.37 1.06 11.66
C LEU A 320 -12.67 -0.06 10.66
N LEU A 321 -13.93 -0.15 10.21
CA LEU A 321 -14.34 -1.15 9.21
C LEU A 321 -13.65 -0.90 7.87
N TRP A 322 -13.53 0.37 7.43
CA TRP A 322 -12.77 0.74 6.25
C TRP A 322 -11.32 0.26 6.35
N GLY A 323 -10.68 0.51 7.49
CA GLY A 323 -9.31 0.05 7.75
C GLY A 323 -9.21 -1.48 7.71
N ALA A 324 -10.14 -2.20 8.36
CA ALA A 324 -10.14 -3.66 8.36
C ALA A 324 -10.28 -4.24 6.94
N VAL A 325 -11.21 -3.72 6.14
CA VAL A 325 -11.38 -4.10 4.72
C VAL A 325 -10.10 -3.81 3.93
N MET A 326 -9.48 -2.65 4.14
CA MET A 326 -8.21 -2.27 3.49
C MET A 326 -7.09 -3.24 3.82
N GLY A 327 -6.94 -3.64 5.10
CA GLY A 327 -5.93 -4.60 5.53
C GLY A 327 -6.05 -5.96 4.84
N VAL A 328 -7.28 -6.46 4.63
CA VAL A 328 -7.53 -7.69 3.88
C VAL A 328 -7.17 -7.51 2.40
N HIS A 329 -7.53 -6.37 1.80
CA HIS A 329 -7.19 -6.04 0.42
C HIS A 329 -5.69 -6.02 0.18
N GLU A 330 -4.92 -5.41 1.06
CA GLU A 330 -3.48 -5.25 0.87
C GLU A 330 -2.68 -6.51 1.21
N SER A 331 -3.17 -7.37 2.08
CA SER A 331 -2.48 -8.59 2.52
C SER A 331 -2.98 -9.84 1.82
N THR A 332 -4.13 -10.33 2.26
CA THR A 332 -4.64 -11.67 1.92
C THR A 332 -5.02 -11.80 0.45
N MET A 333 -5.56 -10.74 -0.16
CA MET A 333 -5.90 -10.80 -1.59
C MET A 333 -4.67 -10.93 -2.47
N ARG A 334 -3.54 -10.35 -2.10
CA ARG A 334 -2.27 -10.55 -2.83
C ARG A 334 -1.70 -11.94 -2.61
N ALA A 335 -1.77 -12.47 -1.38
CA ALA A 335 -1.29 -13.82 -1.09
C ALA A 335 -2.01 -14.89 -1.93
N ALA A 336 -3.32 -14.74 -2.11
CA ALA A 336 -4.13 -15.66 -2.91
C ALA A 336 -3.69 -15.77 -4.38
N VAL A 337 -3.07 -14.72 -4.95
CA VAL A 337 -2.51 -14.77 -6.31
C VAL A 337 -1.38 -15.78 -6.41
N ALA A 338 -0.56 -15.93 -5.36
CA ALA A 338 0.55 -16.87 -5.33
C ALA A 338 0.09 -18.34 -5.49
N ASP A 339 -1.11 -18.64 -4.98
CA ASP A 339 -1.70 -19.99 -5.06
C ASP A 339 -2.35 -20.28 -6.44
N LEU A 340 -2.66 -19.22 -7.20
CA LEU A 340 -3.35 -19.32 -8.49
C LEU A 340 -2.41 -19.29 -9.70
N VAL A 341 -1.14 -18.96 -9.48
CA VAL A 341 -0.15 -18.77 -10.55
C VAL A 341 1.06 -19.67 -10.33
N PRO A 342 1.52 -20.44 -11.34
CA PRO A 342 2.75 -21.23 -11.27
C PRO A 342 3.96 -20.36 -10.88
N ALA A 343 4.92 -20.96 -10.17
CA ALA A 343 6.08 -20.24 -9.61
C ALA A 343 6.85 -19.44 -10.67
N GLU A 344 7.03 -20.01 -11.87
CA GLU A 344 7.79 -19.43 -13.00
C GLU A 344 7.09 -18.20 -13.60
N ARG A 345 5.78 -18.04 -13.34
CA ARG A 345 4.94 -16.98 -13.90
C ARG A 345 4.43 -15.98 -12.86
N ARG A 346 4.82 -16.15 -11.60
CA ARG A 346 4.33 -15.30 -10.49
C ARG A 346 4.55 -13.81 -10.73
N GLY A 347 5.71 -13.41 -11.25
CA GLY A 347 6.00 -12.01 -11.54
C GLY A 347 4.98 -11.36 -12.48
N VAL A 348 4.64 -12.04 -13.60
CA VAL A 348 3.63 -11.55 -14.55
C VAL A 348 2.22 -11.65 -13.95
N GLY A 349 1.93 -12.72 -13.18
CA GLY A 349 0.65 -12.91 -12.51
C GLY A 349 0.37 -11.83 -11.48
N PHE A 350 1.31 -11.55 -10.59
CA PHE A 350 1.20 -10.44 -9.63
C PHE A 350 1.07 -9.09 -10.32
N GLY A 351 1.87 -8.87 -11.35
CA GLY A 351 1.84 -7.63 -12.10
C GLY A 351 0.50 -7.37 -12.79
N THR A 352 -0.03 -8.36 -13.48
CA THR A 352 -1.34 -8.27 -14.14
C THR A 352 -2.46 -8.05 -13.11
N PHE A 353 -2.43 -8.83 -12.01
CA PHE A 353 -3.38 -8.68 -10.91
C PHE A 353 -3.35 -7.25 -10.33
N THR A 354 -2.15 -6.75 -10.03
CA THR A 354 -1.96 -5.43 -9.43
C THR A 354 -2.41 -4.30 -10.36
N ALA A 355 -2.23 -4.46 -11.67
CA ALA A 355 -2.72 -3.50 -12.66
C ALA A 355 -4.26 -3.49 -12.73
N VAL A 356 -4.90 -4.67 -12.79
CA VAL A 356 -6.37 -4.79 -12.75
C VAL A 356 -6.92 -4.20 -11.46
N TYR A 357 -6.28 -4.52 -10.34
CA TYR A 357 -6.61 -4.04 -9.01
C TYR A 357 -6.54 -2.51 -8.91
N GLY A 358 -5.44 -1.90 -9.38
CA GLY A 358 -5.27 -0.43 -9.35
C GLY A 358 -6.24 0.31 -10.24
N LEU A 359 -6.51 -0.21 -11.45
CA LEU A 359 -7.48 0.39 -12.38
C LEU A 359 -8.92 0.28 -11.86
N ALA A 360 -9.27 -0.84 -11.23
CA ALA A 360 -10.58 -1.01 -10.60
C ALA A 360 -10.77 -0.03 -9.42
N TRP A 361 -9.72 0.19 -8.63
CA TRP A 361 -9.77 1.17 -7.53
C TRP A 361 -9.92 2.59 -8.03
N LEU A 362 -9.20 2.98 -9.08
CA LEU A 362 -9.37 4.27 -9.74
C LEU A 362 -10.81 4.46 -10.22
N ALA A 363 -11.32 3.51 -11.00
CA ALA A 363 -12.68 3.57 -11.54
C ALA A 363 -13.73 3.65 -10.42
N GLY A 364 -13.58 2.82 -9.38
CA GLY A 364 -14.47 2.80 -8.23
C GLY A 364 -14.46 4.10 -7.45
N SER A 365 -13.27 4.59 -7.05
CA SER A 365 -13.16 5.85 -6.32
C SER A 365 -13.70 7.05 -7.10
N ALA A 366 -13.45 7.10 -8.41
CA ALA A 366 -13.99 8.14 -9.28
C ALA A 366 -15.52 8.09 -9.34
N LEU A 367 -16.11 6.91 -9.57
CA LEU A 367 -17.54 6.73 -9.64
C LEU A 367 -18.25 6.98 -8.31
N ILE A 368 -17.66 6.50 -7.19
CA ILE A 368 -18.19 6.79 -5.85
C ILE A 368 -18.22 8.31 -5.62
N GLY A 369 -17.15 9.02 -5.99
CA GLY A 369 -17.12 10.47 -5.91
C GLY A 369 -18.17 11.16 -6.77
N VAL A 370 -18.37 10.71 -8.02
CA VAL A 370 -19.41 11.24 -8.93
C VAL A 370 -20.81 11.02 -8.36
N PHE A 371 -21.12 9.81 -7.90
CA PHE A 371 -22.41 9.52 -7.27
C PHE A 371 -22.59 10.29 -5.96
N TYR A 372 -21.53 10.48 -5.20
CA TYR A 372 -21.56 11.29 -3.98
C TYR A 372 -21.89 12.76 -4.25
N ASP A 373 -21.41 13.35 -5.37
CA ASP A 373 -21.74 14.71 -5.77
C ASP A 373 -23.23 14.85 -6.21
N ILE A 374 -23.89 13.74 -6.58
CA ILE A 374 -25.35 13.71 -6.85
C ILE A 374 -26.08 13.59 -5.50
N SER A 375 -25.83 12.51 -4.75
CA SER A 375 -26.31 12.32 -3.39
C SER A 375 -25.48 11.27 -2.64
N VAL A 376 -25.49 11.33 -1.32
CA VAL A 376 -24.87 10.28 -0.46
C VAL A 376 -25.54 8.94 -0.69
N ASP A 377 -26.87 8.92 -0.87
CA ASP A 377 -27.65 7.69 -1.08
C ASP A 377 -27.30 7.03 -2.43
N ASP A 378 -27.04 7.82 -3.47
CA ASP A 378 -26.59 7.29 -4.77
C ASP A 378 -25.19 6.66 -4.66
N ALA A 379 -24.27 7.27 -3.92
CA ALA A 379 -22.95 6.70 -3.65
C ALA A 379 -23.05 5.37 -2.88
N ILE A 380 -23.89 5.31 -1.86
CA ILE A 380 -24.16 4.07 -1.09
C ILE A 380 -24.77 3.01 -2.01
N SER A 381 -25.78 3.38 -2.80
CA SER A 381 -26.47 2.47 -3.72
C SER A 381 -25.50 1.89 -4.76
N PHE A 382 -24.63 2.71 -5.32
CA PHE A 382 -23.58 2.28 -6.24
C PHE A 382 -22.64 1.26 -5.59
N VAL A 383 -22.13 1.55 -4.39
CA VAL A 383 -21.24 0.63 -3.67
C VAL A 383 -21.94 -0.70 -3.40
N VAL A 384 -23.17 -0.68 -2.92
CA VAL A 384 -23.95 -1.92 -2.64
C VAL A 384 -24.14 -2.73 -3.93
N ALA A 385 -24.50 -2.09 -5.03
CA ALA A 385 -24.68 -2.75 -6.33
C ALA A 385 -23.36 -3.42 -6.80
N VAL A 386 -22.24 -2.71 -6.71
CA VAL A 386 -20.94 -3.24 -7.11
C VAL A 386 -20.48 -4.37 -6.19
N GLN A 387 -20.70 -4.26 -4.88
CA GLN A 387 -20.39 -5.34 -3.94
C GLN A 387 -21.30 -6.57 -4.14
N ALA A 388 -22.57 -6.38 -4.52
CA ALA A 388 -23.42 -7.48 -4.93
C ALA A 388 -22.87 -8.20 -6.19
N VAL A 389 -22.37 -7.45 -7.18
CA VAL A 389 -21.67 -8.02 -8.35
C VAL A 389 -20.44 -8.80 -7.91
N ALA A 390 -19.69 -8.31 -6.92
CA ALA A 390 -18.53 -9.02 -6.38
C ALA A 390 -18.93 -10.36 -5.73
N VAL A 391 -20.02 -10.39 -4.96
CA VAL A 391 -20.57 -11.65 -4.39
C VAL A 391 -20.92 -12.64 -5.52
N LEU A 392 -21.60 -12.18 -6.58
CA LEU A 392 -21.93 -13.02 -7.72
C LEU A 392 -20.67 -13.54 -8.44
N ALA A 393 -19.65 -12.68 -8.62
CA ALA A 393 -18.36 -13.07 -9.21
C ALA A 393 -17.60 -14.09 -8.35
N PHE A 394 -17.89 -14.18 -7.05
CA PHE A 394 -17.29 -15.14 -6.12
C PHE A 394 -17.89 -16.55 -6.23
N ILE A 395 -19.13 -16.71 -6.69
CA ILE A 395 -19.83 -18.01 -6.73
C ILE A 395 -19.03 -19.12 -7.43
N PRO A 396 -18.39 -18.88 -8.61
CA PRO A 396 -17.58 -19.90 -9.26
C PRO A 396 -16.34 -20.32 -8.44
N LEU A 397 -15.76 -19.37 -7.71
CA LEU A 397 -14.60 -19.61 -6.84
C LEU A 397 -14.96 -20.48 -5.63
N TRP A 398 -16.13 -20.24 -5.07
CA TRP A 398 -16.68 -21.04 -3.95
C TRP A 398 -16.83 -22.51 -4.31
N LYS A 399 -17.41 -22.80 -5.49
CA LYS A 399 -17.71 -24.17 -5.95
C LYS A 399 -16.45 -24.95 -6.33
N ALA A 400 -15.36 -24.29 -6.71
CA ALA A 400 -14.17 -24.91 -7.27
C ALA A 400 -13.14 -25.37 -6.22
N GLN A 401 -13.35 -25.14 -4.92
CA GLN A 401 -12.43 -25.59 -3.87
C GLN A 401 -12.93 -26.87 -3.19
N PRO A 402 -12.20 -28.01 -3.27
CA PRO A 402 -12.42 -29.11 -2.33
C PRO A 402 -12.05 -28.60 -0.90
N PRO A 403 -12.72 -29.11 0.15
CA PRO A 403 -12.32 -28.78 1.51
C PRO A 403 -10.86 -29.19 1.71
N ARG A 404 -9.99 -28.25 2.14
CA ARG A 404 -8.65 -28.60 2.61
C ARG A 404 -8.82 -29.56 3.77
N ARG A 405 -8.45 -30.83 3.61
CA ARG A 405 -8.32 -31.75 4.72
C ARG A 405 -7.21 -31.20 5.61
N LEU A 406 -7.51 -30.95 6.85
CA LEU A 406 -6.52 -30.74 7.90
C LEU A 406 -5.76 -32.07 8.02
N GLU A 407 -4.69 -32.24 7.25
CA GLU A 407 -3.77 -33.35 7.45
C GLU A 407 -2.98 -33.08 8.72
N GLY A 408 -3.32 -33.87 9.76
CA GLY A 408 -2.36 -34.25 10.77
C GLY A 408 -2.09 -33.31 11.93
N ALA A 409 -3.09 -33.08 12.79
CA ALA A 409 -2.81 -33.06 14.23
C ALA A 409 -3.05 -34.49 14.78
N GLY A 410 -2.14 -35.39 14.46
CA GLY A 410 -2.26 -36.78 14.93
C GLY A 410 -1.11 -37.60 14.43
N GLY A 411 -0.05 -37.67 15.22
CA GLY A 411 1.04 -38.57 14.95
C GLY A 411 2.29 -38.33 15.80
N GLY A 412 2.32 -38.98 17.01
CA GLY A 412 3.54 -39.38 17.65
C GLY A 412 4.28 -38.38 18.51
#